data_1d1025788e612598c0b38c5607bcbdae
#
_entry.id   1d1025788e612598c0b38c5607bcbdae
#
_cell.length_a   1.000
_cell.length_b   1.000
_cell.length_c   1.000
_cell.angle_alpha   90.00
_cell.angle_beta   90.00
_cell.angle_gamma   90.00
#
_symmetry.space_group_name_H-M   'P 1'
#
loop_
_entity.id
_entity.type
_entity.pdbx_description
1 polymer ?
#
loop_
_entity_poly.entity_id
_entity_poly.type
_entity_poly.pdbx_seq_one_letter_code
_entity_poly.pdbx_strand_id
1 'polypeptide(L)'
;MWISYIDLAGISSGSESAFRSGIADMYDNCAALGINTVYVHVRSHGDAYYCSDYFPRTKYLGGTYDPLKVMVEEAHARGLSFQAWINPLRGCAVSDISRESGYKLYDWAGGETRLVQVGSYYYLNPAYTEVTDLIAAGAREITANYDVDGVHIDDYFYPTTDAYFDSAAFSQSGLSSLSDFRLANCDRLVSSLYSAVKKGNSSTIFGVSCQGSLYNNYNYMYADVKKWCAQSGYIDYIMPQIYYGFKNSAEPFEQCVNTWNNLAYSGGIPLIVGITSAKLGLEDKWAGDGKDEWITDEYILERQFLASRELASYGGIGIYSYGSVFNADYSVRSLVEREIDALKSAMN
;
A
#
# COMPACT_ATOMS: atom_id res chain seq x y z
N MET A 1 -1.52 10.99 2.21
CA MET A 1 -0.29 10.97 1.38
C MET A 1 0.46 9.67 1.60
N TRP A 2 0.84 8.96 0.52
CA TRP A 2 1.77 7.83 0.63
C TRP A 2 3.21 8.30 0.70
N ILE A 3 3.96 7.73 1.63
CA ILE A 3 5.41 7.93 1.81
C ILE A 3 6.07 6.56 1.75
N SER A 4 6.76 6.30 0.65
CA SER A 4 7.37 4.99 0.38
C SER A 4 8.75 4.84 1.02
N TYR A 5 9.26 3.61 1.07
CA TYR A 5 10.64 3.35 1.49
C TYR A 5 11.67 4.08 0.59
N ILE A 6 11.31 4.40 -0.66
CA ILE A 6 12.14 5.18 -1.58
C ILE A 6 12.23 6.64 -1.09
N ASP A 7 11.09 7.20 -0.67
CA ASP A 7 11.03 8.57 -0.11
C ASP A 7 11.84 8.66 1.19
N LEU A 8 11.81 7.62 2.03
CA LEU A 8 12.57 7.53 3.27
C LEU A 8 14.08 7.35 3.07
N ALA A 9 14.53 6.84 1.91
CA ALA A 9 15.93 6.47 1.69
C ALA A 9 16.90 7.65 1.92
N GLY A 10 16.50 8.87 1.56
CA GLY A 10 17.31 10.07 1.72
C GLY A 10 17.59 10.49 3.16
N ILE A 11 16.75 10.05 4.11
CA ILE A 11 16.83 10.45 5.53
C ILE A 11 17.20 9.29 6.46
N SER A 12 17.22 8.06 5.97
CA SER A 12 17.29 6.84 6.80
C SER A 12 18.71 6.49 7.30
N SER A 13 19.77 7.03 6.69
CA SER A 13 21.16 6.62 6.96
C SER A 13 21.81 7.34 8.16
N GLY A 14 21.14 8.33 8.75
CA GLY A 14 21.69 9.20 9.77
C GLY A 14 21.45 8.74 11.21
N SER A 15 21.70 9.65 12.16
CA SER A 15 21.33 9.48 13.56
C SER A 15 19.81 9.61 13.74
N GLU A 16 19.28 9.22 14.93
CA GLU A 16 17.89 9.45 15.27
C GLU A 16 17.46 10.91 15.12
N SER A 17 18.28 11.86 15.56
CA SER A 17 17.97 13.29 15.44
C SER A 17 17.89 13.75 13.98
N ALA A 18 18.78 13.25 13.11
CA ALA A 18 18.74 13.55 11.69
C ALA A 18 17.50 12.92 11.01
N PHE A 19 17.17 11.67 11.35
CA PHE A 19 15.97 11.02 10.86
C PHE A 19 14.70 11.75 11.32
N ARG A 20 14.63 12.12 12.62
CA ARG A 20 13.52 12.88 13.20
C ARG A 20 13.33 14.21 12.47
N SER A 21 14.41 14.96 12.23
CA SER A 21 14.33 16.22 11.48
C SER A 21 13.81 16.00 10.06
N GLY A 22 14.31 14.97 9.35
CA GLY A 22 13.85 14.66 8.00
C GLY A 22 12.37 14.25 7.94
N ILE A 23 11.91 13.44 8.89
CA ILE A 23 10.49 13.08 9.02
C ILE A 23 9.65 14.32 9.36
N ALA A 24 10.12 15.18 10.28
CA ALA A 24 9.46 16.43 10.63
C ALA A 24 9.23 17.31 9.39
N ASP A 25 10.27 17.54 8.59
CA ASP A 25 10.20 18.32 7.36
C ASP A 25 9.21 17.71 6.34
N MET A 26 9.22 16.37 6.19
CA MET A 26 8.27 15.69 5.30
C MET A 26 6.82 15.86 5.74
N TYR A 27 6.56 15.77 7.04
CA TYR A 27 5.20 15.92 7.57
C TYR A 27 4.72 17.37 7.60
N ASP A 28 5.63 18.34 7.81
CA ASP A 28 5.33 19.76 7.66
C ASP A 28 4.91 20.09 6.22
N ASN A 29 5.58 19.52 5.22
CA ASN A 29 5.16 19.63 3.83
C ASN A 29 3.77 19.03 3.58
N CYS A 30 3.49 17.86 4.14
CA CYS A 30 2.16 17.23 4.05
C CYS A 30 1.08 18.10 4.71
N ALA A 31 1.32 18.57 5.93
CA ALA A 31 0.38 19.42 6.67
C ALA A 31 0.12 20.76 5.93
N ALA A 32 1.18 21.37 5.36
CA ALA A 32 1.07 22.60 4.58
C ALA A 32 0.21 22.44 3.31
N LEU A 33 0.13 21.20 2.77
CA LEU A 33 -0.75 20.87 1.65
C LEU A 33 -2.21 20.57 2.09
N GLY A 34 -2.49 20.48 3.40
CA GLY A 34 -3.81 20.11 3.92
C GLY A 34 -4.00 18.60 4.09
N ILE A 35 -2.93 17.81 3.98
CA ILE A 35 -2.96 16.37 4.27
C ILE A 35 -3.15 16.15 5.77
N ASN A 36 -4.06 15.26 6.13
CA ASN A 36 -4.35 14.88 7.52
C ASN A 36 -3.96 13.44 7.87
N THR A 37 -3.55 12.64 6.87
CA THR A 37 -3.21 11.23 7.05
C THR A 37 -2.00 10.86 6.18
N VAL A 38 -1.03 10.19 6.79
CA VAL A 38 0.15 9.66 6.10
C VAL A 38 0.17 8.14 6.12
N TYR A 39 0.42 7.52 4.98
CA TYR A 39 0.60 6.08 4.79
C TYR A 39 2.08 5.83 4.57
N VAL A 40 2.78 5.36 5.60
CA VAL A 40 4.25 5.29 5.56
C VAL A 40 4.72 3.85 5.56
N HIS A 41 5.58 3.48 4.62
CA HIS A 41 6.19 2.18 4.59
C HIS A 41 6.95 1.88 5.89
N VAL A 42 6.48 0.88 6.62
CA VAL A 42 7.16 0.32 7.80
C VAL A 42 7.65 -1.11 7.56
N ARG A 43 7.13 -1.76 6.50
CA ARG A 43 7.59 -3.06 6.01
C ARG A 43 7.37 -3.14 4.50
N SER A 44 8.35 -2.70 3.73
CA SER A 44 8.29 -2.66 2.26
C SER A 44 8.68 -3.99 1.62
N HIS A 45 9.42 -4.81 2.35
CA HIS A 45 9.90 -6.14 1.99
C HIS A 45 9.73 -7.07 3.20
N GLY A 46 10.47 -8.16 3.25
CA GLY A 46 10.55 -9.00 4.44
C GLY A 46 11.46 -8.42 5.53
N ASP A 47 11.39 -7.12 5.75
CA ASP A 47 12.19 -6.34 6.70
C ASP A 47 11.30 -5.41 7.52
N ALA A 48 11.85 -4.72 8.54
CA ALA A 48 11.09 -3.83 9.40
C ALA A 48 11.82 -2.49 9.63
N TYR A 49 11.07 -1.38 9.56
CA TYR A 49 11.45 -0.05 10.02
C TYR A 49 11.07 0.16 11.50
N TYR A 50 11.12 -0.92 12.29
CA TYR A 50 10.79 -0.93 13.72
C TYR A 50 11.53 -2.09 14.41
N CYS A 51 11.50 -2.13 15.74
CA CYS A 51 12.03 -3.25 16.51
C CYS A 51 11.05 -4.43 16.42
N SER A 52 11.40 -5.46 15.66
CA SER A 52 10.54 -6.62 15.41
C SER A 52 11.18 -7.93 15.85
N ASP A 53 10.36 -8.79 16.48
CA ASP A 53 10.71 -10.17 16.79
C ASP A 53 10.53 -11.10 15.57
N TYR A 54 9.82 -10.65 14.53
CA TYR A 54 9.42 -11.47 13.39
C TYR A 54 10.18 -11.16 12.10
N PHE A 55 10.61 -9.91 11.92
CA PHE A 55 11.25 -9.41 10.71
C PHE A 55 12.56 -8.69 11.03
N PRO A 56 13.64 -8.93 10.26
CA PRO A 56 14.90 -8.25 10.49
C PRO A 56 14.76 -6.74 10.25
N ARG A 57 15.63 -6.00 10.92
CA ARG A 57 15.75 -4.56 10.68
C ARG A 57 16.11 -4.29 9.22
N THR A 58 15.45 -3.31 8.61
CA THR A 58 15.76 -2.95 7.22
C THR A 58 17.21 -2.50 7.05
N LYS A 59 17.80 -2.87 5.92
CA LYS A 59 19.18 -2.50 5.57
C LYS A 59 19.35 -1.01 5.26
N TYR A 60 18.26 -0.30 5.04
CA TYR A 60 18.28 1.13 4.67
C TYR A 60 18.43 2.06 5.87
N LEU A 61 18.35 1.55 7.09
CA LEU A 61 18.45 2.33 8.31
C LEU A 61 19.86 2.33 8.89
N GLY A 62 20.41 3.51 9.11
CA GLY A 62 21.56 3.72 9.98
C GLY A 62 21.17 3.69 11.46
N GLY A 63 22.15 3.49 12.34
CA GLY A 63 21.95 3.56 13.80
C GLY A 63 21.08 2.43 14.38
N THR A 64 20.74 2.57 15.67
CA THR A 64 20.01 1.56 16.45
C THR A 64 18.70 2.07 17.03
N TYR A 65 18.26 3.30 16.69
CA TYR A 65 16.98 3.87 17.13
C TYR A 65 15.78 3.14 16.51
N ASP A 66 14.60 3.40 17.05
CA ASP A 66 13.33 2.85 16.53
C ASP A 66 12.65 3.87 15.58
N PRO A 67 12.70 3.66 14.25
CA PRO A 67 12.16 4.62 13.30
C PRO A 67 10.64 4.74 13.37
N LEU A 68 9.91 3.65 13.60
CA LEU A 68 8.45 3.68 13.66
C LEU A 68 7.98 4.55 14.82
N LYS A 69 8.63 4.42 15.98
CA LYS A 69 8.34 5.29 17.12
C LYS A 69 8.53 6.78 16.76
N VAL A 70 9.63 7.11 16.11
CA VAL A 70 9.90 8.48 15.66
C VAL A 70 8.84 8.95 14.67
N MET A 71 8.49 8.14 13.68
CA MET A 71 7.50 8.50 12.66
C MET A 71 6.11 8.75 13.25
N VAL A 72 5.67 7.93 14.20
CA VAL A 72 4.37 8.10 14.88
C VAL A 72 4.37 9.37 15.74
N GLU A 73 5.40 9.57 16.56
CA GLU A 73 5.51 10.77 17.41
C GLU A 73 5.48 12.06 16.58
N GLU A 74 6.22 12.12 15.47
CA GLU A 74 6.27 13.31 14.61
C GLU A 74 4.95 13.53 13.84
N ALA A 75 4.23 12.47 13.45
CA ALA A 75 2.93 12.58 12.83
C ALA A 75 1.89 13.16 13.81
N HIS A 76 1.80 12.58 15.01
CA HIS A 76 0.85 13.02 16.04
C HIS A 76 1.15 14.44 16.54
N ALA A 77 2.43 14.83 16.66
CA ALA A 77 2.81 16.19 17.01
C ALA A 77 2.28 17.25 16.02
N ARG A 78 1.94 16.84 14.80
CA ARG A 78 1.38 17.68 13.74
C ARG A 78 -0.11 17.45 13.49
N GLY A 79 -0.76 16.64 14.31
CA GLY A 79 -2.17 16.26 14.15
C GLY A 79 -2.45 15.38 12.92
N LEU A 80 -1.41 14.69 12.40
CA LEU A 80 -1.56 13.74 11.30
C LEU A 80 -1.89 12.35 11.84
N SER A 81 -2.85 11.66 11.22
CA SER A 81 -3.07 10.23 11.41
C SER A 81 -1.97 9.43 10.72
N PHE A 82 -1.42 8.43 11.42
CA PHE A 82 -0.35 7.57 10.93
C PHE A 82 -0.85 6.18 10.57
N GLN A 83 -0.74 5.81 9.31
CA GLN A 83 -1.07 4.47 8.80
C GLN A 83 0.21 3.70 8.50
N ALA A 84 0.46 2.62 9.23
CA ALA A 84 1.60 1.75 9.02
C ALA A 84 1.40 0.94 7.74
N TRP A 85 2.12 1.28 6.67
CA TRP A 85 2.00 0.59 5.38
C TRP A 85 2.96 -0.59 5.33
N ILE A 86 2.41 -1.78 5.08
CA ILE A 86 3.15 -3.03 4.93
C ILE A 86 2.83 -3.70 3.59
N ASN A 87 3.84 -4.29 2.94
CA ASN A 87 3.67 -5.19 1.80
C ASN A 87 3.63 -6.63 2.33
N PRO A 88 2.45 -7.30 2.34
CA PRO A 88 2.33 -8.56 3.07
C PRO A 88 3.16 -9.69 2.48
N LEU A 89 3.16 -9.86 1.15
CA LEU A 89 3.79 -11.01 0.49
C LEU A 89 5.20 -10.75 -0.06
N ARG A 90 5.64 -9.50 -0.09
CA ARG A 90 6.96 -9.17 -0.62
C ARG A 90 8.04 -9.58 0.38
N GLY A 91 8.90 -10.51 -0.03
CA GLY A 91 10.04 -10.98 0.76
C GLY A 91 11.27 -10.09 0.58
N CYS A 92 12.40 -10.66 0.20
CA CYS A 92 13.65 -9.93 0.02
C CYS A 92 14.18 -10.07 -1.42
N ALA A 93 15.15 -9.22 -1.80
CA ALA A 93 15.89 -9.47 -3.02
C ALA A 93 16.68 -10.78 -2.92
N VAL A 94 16.86 -11.49 -4.04
CA VAL A 94 17.61 -12.74 -4.07
C VAL A 94 19.05 -12.56 -3.54
N SER A 95 19.66 -11.41 -3.81
CA SER A 95 20.99 -11.05 -3.30
C SER A 95 21.07 -10.89 -1.77
N ASP A 96 19.94 -10.70 -1.12
CA ASP A 96 19.88 -10.40 0.32
C ASP A 96 19.50 -11.63 1.17
N ILE A 97 19.19 -12.76 0.53
CA ILE A 97 18.64 -13.94 1.23
C ILE A 97 19.56 -14.53 2.33
N SER A 98 20.85 -14.30 2.26
CA SER A 98 21.83 -14.81 3.24
C SER A 98 22.17 -13.80 4.35
N ARG A 99 21.53 -12.62 4.37
CA ARG A 99 21.97 -11.54 5.28
C ARG A 99 21.64 -11.76 6.74
N GLU A 100 20.48 -12.36 7.02
CA GLU A 100 19.91 -12.39 8.36
C GLU A 100 19.50 -13.82 8.73
N SER A 101 20.26 -14.47 9.58
CA SER A 101 19.87 -15.76 10.18
C SER A 101 18.98 -15.54 11.41
N GLY A 102 18.13 -16.50 11.73
CA GLY A 102 17.30 -16.50 12.94
C GLY A 102 15.89 -15.93 12.76
N TYR A 103 15.52 -15.49 11.55
CA TYR A 103 14.15 -15.13 11.20
C TYR A 103 13.55 -16.20 10.28
N LYS A 104 12.28 -16.56 10.53
CA LYS A 104 11.58 -17.63 9.78
C LYS A 104 11.60 -17.43 8.26
N LEU A 105 11.51 -16.18 7.81
CA LEU A 105 11.59 -15.86 6.39
C LEU A 105 12.86 -16.43 5.75
N TYR A 106 13.98 -16.31 6.40
CA TYR A 106 15.28 -16.80 5.90
C TYR A 106 15.47 -18.29 6.11
N ASP A 107 14.85 -18.87 7.17
CA ASP A 107 14.84 -20.33 7.39
C ASP A 107 14.10 -21.06 6.25
N TRP A 108 13.16 -20.39 5.58
CA TRP A 108 12.43 -20.93 4.43
C TRP A 108 13.19 -20.80 3.10
N ALA A 109 14.33 -20.11 3.10
CA ALA A 109 15.14 -19.93 1.90
C ALA A 109 15.68 -21.28 1.40
N GLY A 110 15.54 -21.51 0.09
CA GLY A 110 15.97 -22.75 -0.57
C GLY A 110 15.00 -23.93 -0.42
N GLY A 111 13.90 -23.79 0.35
CA GLY A 111 12.85 -24.80 0.45
C GLY A 111 11.78 -24.76 -0.65
N GLU A 112 11.81 -23.75 -1.51
CA GLU A 112 10.98 -23.57 -2.72
C GLU A 112 9.46 -23.62 -2.54
N THR A 113 8.95 -23.54 -1.30
CA THR A 113 7.50 -23.65 -1.07
C THR A 113 6.91 -22.45 -0.35
N ARG A 114 7.46 -22.04 0.80
CA ARG A 114 6.95 -20.93 1.60
C ARG A 114 7.52 -19.58 1.19
N LEU A 115 8.72 -19.61 0.64
CA LEU A 115 9.42 -18.45 0.09
C LEU A 115 9.83 -18.80 -1.34
N VAL A 116 9.16 -18.20 -2.31
CA VAL A 116 9.28 -18.56 -3.75
C VAL A 116 9.94 -17.41 -4.50
N GLN A 117 10.92 -17.74 -5.33
CA GLN A 117 11.57 -16.77 -6.18
C GLN A 117 10.70 -16.44 -7.40
N VAL A 118 10.46 -15.14 -7.62
CA VAL A 118 9.87 -14.61 -8.86
C VAL A 118 10.75 -13.45 -9.35
N GLY A 119 11.39 -13.64 -10.46
CA GLY A 119 12.37 -12.67 -10.97
C GLY A 119 13.54 -12.47 -10.00
N SER A 120 13.79 -11.23 -9.63
CA SER A 120 14.91 -10.83 -8.73
C SER A 120 14.54 -10.81 -7.26
N TYR A 121 13.33 -11.23 -6.89
CA TYR A 121 12.82 -11.18 -5.53
C TYR A 121 12.27 -12.52 -5.08
N TYR A 122 12.33 -12.74 -3.77
CA TYR A 122 11.55 -13.77 -3.10
C TYR A 122 10.21 -13.20 -2.63
N TYR A 123 9.17 -14.05 -2.68
CA TYR A 123 7.82 -13.74 -2.20
C TYR A 123 7.35 -14.80 -1.23
N LEU A 124 6.67 -14.36 -0.18
CA LEU A 124 5.99 -15.22 0.78
C LEU A 124 4.76 -15.85 0.12
N ASN A 125 4.63 -17.17 0.24
CA ASN A 125 3.54 -17.92 -0.39
C ASN A 125 2.34 -18.04 0.56
N PRO A 126 1.23 -17.33 0.32
CA PRO A 126 0.07 -17.33 1.22
C PRO A 126 -0.70 -18.66 1.24
N ALA A 127 -0.34 -19.62 0.39
CA ALA A 127 -0.92 -20.95 0.42
C ALA A 127 -0.62 -21.71 1.72
N TYR A 128 0.43 -21.33 2.43
CA TYR A 128 0.83 -21.93 3.70
C TYR A 128 0.37 -21.10 4.89
N THR A 129 -0.31 -21.75 5.84
CA THR A 129 -0.87 -21.09 7.04
C THR A 129 0.21 -20.43 7.88
N GLU A 130 1.37 -21.07 8.05
CA GLU A 130 2.50 -20.54 8.81
C GLU A 130 3.08 -19.24 8.20
N VAL A 131 2.91 -19.02 6.89
CA VAL A 131 3.27 -17.77 6.21
C VAL A 131 2.27 -16.68 6.59
N THR A 132 0.98 -17.00 6.51
CA THR A 132 -0.07 -16.06 6.93
C THR A 132 0.06 -15.71 8.42
N ASP A 133 0.37 -16.69 9.27
CA ASP A 133 0.57 -16.49 10.71
C ASP A 133 1.77 -15.58 11.00
N LEU A 134 2.89 -15.74 10.29
CA LEU A 134 4.05 -14.85 10.41
C LEU A 134 3.69 -13.39 10.07
N ILE A 135 2.99 -13.19 8.95
CA ILE A 135 2.58 -11.87 8.47
C ILE A 135 1.61 -11.21 9.46
N ALA A 136 0.65 -11.98 9.95
CA ALA A 136 -0.33 -11.54 10.95
C ALA A 136 0.31 -11.21 12.31
N ALA A 137 1.31 -12.01 12.74
CA ALA A 137 2.06 -11.74 13.97
C ALA A 137 2.80 -10.40 13.88
N GLY A 138 3.46 -10.10 12.76
CA GLY A 138 4.11 -8.80 12.55
C GLY A 138 3.13 -7.62 12.52
N ALA A 139 1.94 -7.78 11.94
CA ALA A 139 0.92 -6.74 11.97
C ALA A 139 0.38 -6.50 13.40
N ARG A 140 0.18 -7.57 14.16
CA ARG A 140 -0.19 -7.47 15.57
C ARG A 140 0.90 -6.80 16.42
N GLU A 141 2.16 -7.11 16.16
CA GLU A 141 3.31 -6.51 16.85
C GLU A 141 3.31 -4.98 16.68
N ILE A 142 3.06 -4.49 15.46
CA ILE A 142 2.94 -3.06 15.17
C ILE A 142 1.84 -2.43 16.05
N THR A 143 0.64 -2.98 16.02
CA THR A 143 -0.52 -2.39 16.70
C THR A 143 -0.51 -2.58 18.22
N ALA A 144 0.24 -3.56 18.73
CA ALA A 144 0.39 -3.77 20.18
C ALA A 144 1.47 -2.88 20.81
N ASN A 145 2.50 -2.50 20.04
CA ASN A 145 3.68 -1.83 20.57
C ASN A 145 3.78 -0.35 20.18
N TYR A 146 3.02 0.09 19.15
CA TYR A 146 3.09 1.45 18.62
C TYR A 146 1.68 2.05 18.55
N ASP A 147 1.60 3.35 18.79
CA ASP A 147 0.34 4.12 18.74
C ASP A 147 0.00 4.52 17.29
N VAL A 148 -0.07 3.50 16.40
CA VAL A 148 -0.46 3.71 15.02
C VAL A 148 -1.99 3.80 14.91
N ASP A 149 -2.50 4.74 14.10
CA ASP A 149 -3.94 4.90 13.89
C ASP A 149 -4.51 3.80 12.98
N GLY A 150 -3.66 3.24 12.10
CA GLY A 150 -4.06 2.14 11.24
C GLY A 150 -2.90 1.32 10.69
N VAL A 151 -3.28 0.18 10.11
CA VAL A 151 -2.41 -0.65 9.26
C VAL A 151 -2.98 -0.67 7.86
N HIS A 152 -2.12 -0.47 6.88
CA HIS A 152 -2.46 -0.37 5.47
C HIS A 152 -1.66 -1.38 4.66
N ILE A 153 -2.33 -2.08 3.74
CA ILE A 153 -1.67 -2.91 2.72
C ILE A 153 -2.03 -2.41 1.32
N ASP A 154 -1.13 -2.61 0.37
CA ASP A 154 -1.31 -2.23 -1.03
C ASP A 154 -1.72 -3.43 -1.92
N ASP A 155 -1.48 -3.34 -3.22
CA ASP A 155 -1.86 -4.31 -4.22
C ASP A 155 -0.85 -5.45 -4.43
N TYR A 156 0.18 -5.57 -3.56
CA TYR A 156 1.17 -6.64 -3.66
C TYR A 156 0.64 -7.96 -3.08
N PHE A 157 -0.33 -8.58 -3.79
CA PHE A 157 -0.82 -9.94 -3.55
C PHE A 157 0.01 -10.98 -4.31
N TYR A 158 -0.60 -11.93 -5.01
CA TYR A 158 0.17 -12.91 -5.78
C TYR A 158 1.06 -12.22 -6.84
N PRO A 159 2.38 -12.52 -6.87
CA PRO A 159 3.31 -11.84 -7.77
C PRO A 159 3.28 -12.37 -9.20
N THR A 160 2.61 -13.50 -9.44
CA THR A 160 2.54 -14.17 -10.73
C THR A 160 1.29 -15.01 -10.86
N THR A 161 0.83 -15.21 -12.09
CA THR A 161 -0.23 -16.15 -12.44
C THR A 161 0.29 -17.56 -12.74
N ASP A 162 1.62 -17.73 -12.82
CA ASP A 162 2.24 -19.03 -13.08
C ASP A 162 1.93 -20.04 -11.97
N ALA A 163 1.51 -21.25 -12.37
CA ALA A 163 1.11 -22.30 -11.46
C ALA A 163 2.26 -22.83 -10.58
N TYR A 164 3.53 -22.65 -11.01
CA TYR A 164 4.67 -23.15 -10.24
C TYR A 164 4.75 -22.52 -8.84
N PHE A 165 4.25 -21.28 -8.68
CA PHE A 165 4.37 -20.52 -7.45
C PHE A 165 3.85 -21.27 -6.20
N ASP A 166 2.73 -21.98 -6.37
CA ASP A 166 2.03 -22.65 -5.28
C ASP A 166 1.57 -24.09 -5.65
N SER A 167 2.15 -24.67 -6.71
CA SER A 167 1.74 -25.97 -7.25
C SER A 167 1.73 -27.11 -6.21
N ALA A 168 2.73 -27.14 -5.32
CA ALA A 168 2.84 -28.15 -4.27
C ALA A 168 1.66 -28.05 -3.27
N ALA A 169 1.31 -26.84 -2.84
CA ALA A 169 0.19 -26.59 -1.94
C ALA A 169 -1.16 -26.83 -2.65
N PHE A 170 -1.28 -26.38 -3.90
CA PHE A 170 -2.49 -26.58 -4.70
C PHE A 170 -2.79 -28.07 -4.91
N SER A 171 -1.80 -28.89 -5.24
CA SER A 171 -1.98 -30.34 -5.43
C SER A 171 -2.48 -31.07 -4.17
N GLN A 172 -2.17 -30.53 -2.98
CA GLN A 172 -2.59 -31.08 -1.69
C GLN A 172 -3.94 -30.53 -1.21
N SER A 173 -4.45 -29.47 -1.83
CA SER A 173 -5.69 -28.79 -1.39
C SER A 173 -6.97 -29.57 -1.71
N GLY A 174 -6.93 -30.49 -2.67
CA GLY A 174 -8.10 -31.19 -3.20
C GLY A 174 -9.02 -30.35 -4.08
N LEU A 175 -8.68 -29.08 -4.33
CA LEU A 175 -9.42 -28.19 -5.22
C LEU A 175 -9.04 -28.42 -6.68
N SER A 176 -10.01 -28.20 -7.59
CA SER A 176 -9.82 -28.36 -9.04
C SER A 176 -9.48 -27.02 -9.74
N SER A 177 -9.75 -25.89 -9.09
CA SER A 177 -9.52 -24.53 -9.62
C SER A 177 -8.37 -23.85 -8.89
N LEU A 178 -7.29 -23.56 -9.61
CA LEU A 178 -6.16 -22.80 -9.06
C LEU A 178 -6.58 -21.37 -8.70
N SER A 179 -7.47 -20.78 -9.47
CA SER A 179 -7.98 -19.41 -9.18
C SER A 179 -8.74 -19.39 -7.86
N ASP A 180 -9.67 -20.33 -7.63
CA ASP A 180 -10.43 -20.39 -6.39
C ASP A 180 -9.53 -20.67 -5.18
N PHE A 181 -8.52 -21.52 -5.37
CA PHE A 181 -7.51 -21.79 -4.35
C PHE A 181 -6.76 -20.52 -3.95
N ARG A 182 -6.31 -19.74 -4.91
CA ARG A 182 -5.57 -18.48 -4.67
C ARG A 182 -6.45 -17.40 -4.07
N LEU A 183 -7.68 -17.26 -4.55
CA LEU A 183 -8.67 -16.34 -3.95
C LEU A 183 -8.89 -16.68 -2.47
N ALA A 184 -9.09 -17.95 -2.14
CA ALA A 184 -9.25 -18.38 -0.75
C ALA A 184 -8.01 -18.11 0.12
N ASN A 185 -6.81 -18.21 -0.44
CA ASN A 185 -5.56 -17.88 0.27
C ASN A 185 -5.43 -16.37 0.54
N CYS A 186 -5.78 -15.51 -0.42
CA CYS A 186 -5.82 -14.06 -0.23
C CYS A 186 -6.90 -13.66 0.78
N ASP A 187 -8.07 -14.26 0.72
CA ASP A 187 -9.15 -14.04 1.70
C ASP A 187 -8.69 -14.37 3.12
N ARG A 188 -8.03 -15.53 3.30
CA ARG A 188 -7.46 -15.93 4.58
C ARG A 188 -6.38 -14.94 5.06
N LEU A 189 -5.50 -14.50 4.17
CA LEU A 189 -4.46 -13.52 4.49
C LEU A 189 -5.07 -12.21 5.00
N VAL A 190 -6.02 -11.63 4.26
CA VAL A 190 -6.63 -10.34 4.61
C VAL A 190 -7.44 -10.44 5.91
N SER A 191 -8.25 -11.50 6.08
CA SER A 191 -9.01 -11.70 7.32
C SER A 191 -8.13 -11.97 8.53
N SER A 192 -6.99 -12.68 8.35
CA SER A 192 -6.01 -12.90 9.41
C SER A 192 -5.31 -11.62 9.82
N LEU A 193 -4.95 -10.76 8.85
CA LEU A 193 -4.39 -9.43 9.09
C LEU A 193 -5.37 -8.55 9.86
N TYR A 194 -6.64 -8.46 9.41
CA TYR A 194 -7.69 -7.74 10.11
C TYR A 194 -7.79 -8.19 11.57
N SER A 195 -7.93 -9.49 11.78
CA SER A 195 -8.04 -10.07 13.13
C SER A 195 -6.80 -9.77 13.99
N ALA A 196 -5.60 -9.83 13.42
CA ALA A 196 -4.35 -9.56 14.11
C ALA A 196 -4.22 -8.09 14.52
N VAL A 197 -4.56 -7.16 13.62
CA VAL A 197 -4.60 -5.72 13.89
C VAL A 197 -5.55 -5.43 15.05
N LYS A 198 -6.79 -5.93 14.99
CA LYS A 198 -7.79 -5.73 16.06
C LYS A 198 -7.41 -6.38 17.40
N LYS A 199 -6.67 -7.49 17.38
CA LYS A 199 -6.13 -8.13 18.58
C LYS A 199 -4.96 -7.36 19.21
N GLY A 200 -4.17 -6.66 18.41
CA GLY A 200 -3.10 -5.79 18.91
C GLY A 200 -3.69 -4.53 19.57
N ASN A 201 -4.56 -3.85 18.85
CA ASN A 201 -5.32 -2.69 19.34
C ASN A 201 -6.66 -2.63 18.60
N SER A 202 -7.78 -2.76 19.33
CA SER A 202 -9.11 -2.81 18.73
C SER A 202 -9.56 -1.50 18.06
N SER A 203 -8.97 -0.36 18.41
CA SER A 203 -9.25 0.95 17.82
C SER A 203 -8.49 1.21 16.51
N THR A 204 -7.39 0.49 16.28
CA THR A 204 -6.60 0.63 15.04
C THR A 204 -7.40 0.16 13.84
N ILE A 205 -7.48 0.99 12.80
CA ILE A 205 -8.18 0.63 11.55
C ILE A 205 -7.26 -0.18 10.63
N PHE A 206 -7.90 -1.02 9.78
CA PHE A 206 -7.18 -1.80 8.77
C PHE A 206 -7.79 -1.57 7.38
N GLY A 207 -6.97 -1.18 6.41
CA GLY A 207 -7.41 -0.91 5.05
C GLY A 207 -6.53 -1.50 3.98
N VAL A 208 -7.12 -1.62 2.79
CA VAL A 208 -6.46 -2.19 1.61
C VAL A 208 -6.48 -1.19 0.47
N SER A 209 -5.30 -0.93 -0.11
CA SER A 209 -5.14 -0.21 -1.37
C SER A 209 -4.87 -1.21 -2.49
N CYS A 210 -5.92 -1.66 -3.13
CA CYS A 210 -5.85 -2.57 -4.28
C CYS A 210 -5.72 -1.81 -5.60
N GLN A 211 -5.54 -2.52 -6.73
CA GLN A 211 -5.54 -1.90 -8.05
C GLN A 211 -6.91 -1.25 -8.36
N GLY A 212 -6.91 -0.21 -9.18
CA GLY A 212 -8.16 0.45 -9.61
C GLY A 212 -9.08 -0.48 -10.39
N SER A 213 -8.54 -1.39 -11.20
CA SER A 213 -9.31 -2.35 -11.98
C SER A 213 -9.81 -3.52 -11.13
N LEU A 214 -11.12 -3.67 -11.01
CA LEU A 214 -11.74 -4.85 -10.36
C LEU A 214 -11.39 -6.16 -11.08
N TYR A 215 -11.24 -6.11 -12.40
CA TYR A 215 -10.87 -7.27 -13.19
C TYR A 215 -9.44 -7.75 -12.85
N ASN A 216 -8.49 -6.83 -12.77
CA ASN A 216 -7.11 -7.17 -12.45
C ASN A 216 -6.96 -7.69 -11.02
N ASN A 217 -7.65 -7.08 -10.06
CA ASN A 217 -7.66 -7.58 -8.68
C ASN A 217 -8.07 -9.05 -8.63
N TYR A 218 -9.19 -9.39 -9.25
CA TYR A 218 -9.75 -10.75 -9.19
C TYR A 218 -8.95 -11.77 -9.99
N ASN A 219 -8.54 -11.43 -11.22
CA ASN A 219 -8.00 -12.41 -12.17
C ASN A 219 -6.47 -12.52 -12.13
N TYR A 220 -5.76 -11.48 -11.70
CA TYR A 220 -4.30 -11.48 -11.70
C TYR A 220 -3.70 -11.40 -10.30
N MET A 221 -4.33 -10.65 -9.38
CA MET A 221 -3.88 -10.53 -8.00
C MET A 221 -4.57 -11.56 -7.08
N TYR A 222 -5.64 -12.21 -7.55
CA TYR A 222 -6.50 -13.12 -6.77
C TYR A 222 -7.05 -12.46 -5.50
N ALA A 223 -7.37 -11.18 -5.60
CA ALA A 223 -7.92 -10.34 -4.54
C ALA A 223 -9.43 -10.15 -4.75
N ASP A 224 -10.25 -10.85 -3.95
CA ASP A 224 -11.71 -10.72 -4.00
C ASP A 224 -12.17 -9.49 -3.20
N VAL A 225 -11.84 -8.31 -3.72
CA VAL A 225 -12.17 -7.03 -3.09
C VAL A 225 -13.68 -6.83 -2.94
N LYS A 226 -14.49 -7.45 -3.79
CA LYS A 226 -15.95 -7.40 -3.66
C LYS A 226 -16.42 -8.08 -2.39
N LYS A 227 -15.87 -9.26 -2.10
CA LYS A 227 -16.13 -9.99 -0.86
C LYS A 227 -15.65 -9.21 0.35
N TRP A 228 -14.44 -8.64 0.29
CA TRP A 228 -13.87 -7.92 1.42
C TRP A 228 -14.66 -6.65 1.77
N CYS A 229 -15.19 -5.94 0.76
CA CYS A 229 -16.08 -4.81 0.99
C CYS A 229 -17.44 -5.23 1.57
N ALA A 230 -17.99 -6.37 1.14
CA ALA A 230 -19.35 -6.81 1.48
C ALA A 230 -19.44 -7.53 2.83
N GLN A 231 -18.34 -8.06 3.38
CA GLN A 231 -18.34 -8.90 4.57
C GLN A 231 -17.47 -8.31 5.68
N SER A 232 -17.99 -8.34 6.91
CA SER A 232 -17.21 -7.95 8.09
C SER A 232 -16.02 -8.88 8.33
N GLY A 233 -14.97 -8.37 8.98
CA GLY A 233 -13.79 -9.16 9.33
C GLY A 233 -12.68 -9.16 8.28
N TYR A 234 -12.78 -8.29 7.27
CA TYR A 234 -11.75 -8.11 6.26
C TYR A 234 -11.08 -6.74 6.31
N ILE A 235 -11.86 -5.66 6.23
CA ILE A 235 -11.33 -4.29 6.13
C ILE A 235 -12.26 -3.29 6.83
N ASP A 236 -11.71 -2.15 7.26
CA ASP A 236 -12.47 -1.01 7.77
C ASP A 236 -12.68 0.07 6.69
N TYR A 237 -11.84 0.13 5.65
CA TYR A 237 -11.97 1.01 4.50
C TYR A 237 -11.31 0.38 3.27
N ILE A 238 -11.70 0.83 2.07
CA ILE A 238 -11.07 0.46 0.81
C ILE A 238 -10.46 1.68 0.12
N MET A 239 -9.26 1.51 -0.47
CA MET A 239 -8.51 2.60 -1.09
C MET A 239 -7.96 2.19 -2.47
N PRO A 240 -8.80 2.01 -3.48
CA PRO A 240 -8.35 1.60 -4.81
C PRO A 240 -7.41 2.63 -5.43
N GLN A 241 -6.36 2.16 -6.10
CA GLN A 241 -5.39 2.97 -6.84
C GLN A 241 -5.98 3.35 -8.20
N ILE A 242 -6.84 4.37 -8.24
CA ILE A 242 -7.50 4.85 -9.47
C ILE A 242 -6.56 5.83 -10.18
N TYR A 243 -5.42 5.31 -10.65
CA TYR A 243 -4.38 6.07 -11.34
C TYR A 243 -4.70 6.21 -12.85
N TYR A 244 -5.94 6.55 -13.16
CA TYR A 244 -6.47 6.67 -14.51
C TYR A 244 -6.87 8.11 -14.81
N GLY A 245 -6.69 8.54 -16.07
CA GLY A 245 -7.23 9.80 -16.55
C GLY A 245 -8.72 9.67 -16.90
N PHE A 246 -9.38 10.79 -17.13
CA PHE A 246 -10.79 10.84 -17.55
C PHE A 246 -11.00 10.27 -18.96
N LYS A 247 -9.97 10.38 -19.81
CA LYS A 247 -9.96 9.92 -21.21
C LYS A 247 -9.39 8.51 -21.39
N ASN A 248 -9.04 7.82 -20.29
CA ASN A 248 -8.56 6.45 -20.39
C ASN A 248 -9.63 5.56 -21.01
N SER A 249 -9.31 4.89 -22.14
CA SER A 249 -10.32 4.13 -22.91
C SER A 249 -10.79 2.86 -22.24
N ALA A 250 -9.94 2.25 -21.37
CA ALA A 250 -10.27 0.99 -20.69
C ALA A 250 -10.93 1.20 -19.33
N GLU A 251 -10.39 2.13 -18.55
CA GLU A 251 -10.80 2.43 -17.17
C GLU A 251 -10.90 3.97 -16.98
N PRO A 252 -11.91 4.66 -17.58
CA PRO A 252 -12.08 6.09 -17.38
C PRO A 252 -12.31 6.41 -15.91
N PHE A 253 -11.64 7.45 -15.39
CA PHE A 253 -11.65 7.79 -13.96
C PHE A 253 -13.07 7.82 -13.37
N GLU A 254 -14.01 8.54 -13.99
CA GLU A 254 -15.38 8.67 -13.46
C GLU A 254 -16.12 7.33 -13.39
N GLN A 255 -15.97 6.49 -14.41
CA GLN A 255 -16.59 5.17 -14.42
C GLN A 255 -16.00 4.28 -13.33
N CYS A 256 -14.67 4.32 -13.19
CA CYS A 256 -13.96 3.54 -12.21
C CYS A 256 -14.35 3.96 -10.79
N VAL A 257 -14.30 5.25 -10.48
CA VAL A 257 -14.61 5.75 -9.12
C VAL A 257 -16.06 5.49 -8.73
N ASN A 258 -17.02 5.62 -9.69
CA ASN A 258 -18.42 5.30 -9.45
C ASN A 258 -18.64 3.80 -9.18
N THR A 259 -17.91 2.92 -9.87
CA THR A 259 -17.96 1.47 -9.64
C THR A 259 -17.48 1.14 -8.22
N TRP A 260 -16.38 1.74 -7.77
CA TRP A 260 -15.87 1.57 -6.42
C TRP A 260 -16.78 2.18 -5.36
N ASN A 261 -17.39 3.34 -5.63
CA ASN A 261 -18.37 3.95 -4.74
C ASN A 261 -19.57 3.02 -4.49
N ASN A 262 -20.13 2.44 -5.56
CA ASN A 262 -21.25 1.50 -5.41
C ASN A 262 -20.86 0.27 -4.58
N LEU A 263 -19.65 -0.24 -4.74
CA LEU A 263 -19.15 -1.37 -3.98
C LEU A 263 -18.99 -1.01 -2.49
N ALA A 264 -18.32 0.09 -2.20
CA ALA A 264 -18.08 0.56 -0.83
C ALA A 264 -19.40 0.93 -0.13
N TYR A 265 -20.33 1.60 -0.84
CA TYR A 265 -21.65 1.96 -0.32
C TYR A 265 -22.46 0.72 0.06
N SER A 266 -22.48 -0.28 -0.80
CA SER A 266 -23.18 -1.55 -0.53
C SER A 266 -22.60 -2.31 0.66
N GLY A 267 -21.30 -2.16 0.90
CA GLY A 267 -20.60 -2.75 2.04
C GLY A 267 -20.67 -1.91 3.32
N GLY A 268 -21.12 -0.67 3.23
CA GLY A 268 -21.18 0.26 4.37
C GLY A 268 -19.79 0.70 4.88
N ILE A 269 -18.79 0.72 4.01
CA ILE A 269 -17.41 1.11 4.36
C ILE A 269 -17.00 2.39 3.62
N PRO A 270 -16.07 3.21 4.19
CA PRO A 270 -15.52 4.38 3.51
C PRO A 270 -14.72 3.99 2.26
N LEU A 271 -14.88 4.79 1.20
CA LEU A 271 -14.04 4.79 0.01
C LEU A 271 -13.02 5.93 0.10
N ILE A 272 -11.74 5.60 0.13
CA ILE A 272 -10.68 6.57 -0.07
C ILE A 272 -10.18 6.43 -1.51
N VAL A 273 -10.32 7.48 -2.31
CA VAL A 273 -9.95 7.42 -3.73
C VAL A 273 -8.45 7.66 -3.88
N GLY A 274 -7.70 6.62 -4.26
CA GLY A 274 -6.28 6.73 -4.55
C GLY A 274 -6.03 7.39 -5.91
N ILE A 275 -5.41 8.56 -5.91
CA ILE A 275 -4.98 9.29 -7.11
C ILE A 275 -3.46 9.37 -7.17
N THR A 276 -2.89 9.75 -8.32
CA THR A 276 -1.44 9.83 -8.46
C THR A 276 -0.99 11.12 -9.14
N SER A 277 0.06 11.74 -8.60
CA SER A 277 0.81 12.79 -9.27
C SER A 277 1.98 12.25 -10.13
N ALA A 278 2.31 10.96 -9.96
CA ALA A 278 3.46 10.36 -10.64
C ALA A 278 3.30 10.22 -12.17
N LYS A 279 2.10 10.40 -12.70
CA LYS A 279 1.84 10.38 -14.15
C LYS A 279 1.86 11.77 -14.80
N LEU A 280 1.87 12.84 -14.03
CA LEU A 280 1.88 14.20 -14.56
C LEU A 280 3.06 14.44 -15.49
N GLY A 281 2.77 14.91 -16.71
CA GLY A 281 3.76 15.15 -17.77
C GLY A 281 4.25 13.88 -18.48
N LEU A 282 3.68 12.71 -18.20
CA LEU A 282 4.08 11.43 -18.81
C LEU A 282 2.96 10.83 -19.67
N GLU A 283 3.36 10.12 -20.73
CA GLU A 283 2.45 9.31 -21.53
C GLU A 283 1.95 8.10 -20.73
N ASP A 284 0.63 7.92 -20.67
CA ASP A 284 0.03 6.69 -20.13
C ASP A 284 -0.22 5.68 -21.26
N LYS A 285 0.78 4.83 -21.52
CA LYS A 285 0.77 3.86 -22.62
C LYS A 285 -0.43 2.89 -22.61
N TRP A 286 -1.11 2.77 -21.48
CA TRP A 286 -2.22 1.83 -21.29
C TRP A 286 -3.59 2.52 -21.40
N ALA A 287 -3.63 3.83 -21.60
CA ALA A 287 -4.86 4.61 -21.61
C ALA A 287 -5.57 4.67 -22.99
N GLY A 288 -5.03 3.99 -24.02
CA GLY A 288 -5.59 4.03 -25.37
C GLY A 288 -5.60 5.48 -25.92
N ASP A 289 -6.80 5.98 -26.31
CA ASP A 289 -6.93 7.35 -26.85
C ASP A 289 -6.62 8.43 -25.81
N GLY A 290 -6.69 8.12 -24.54
CA GLY A 290 -6.35 9.01 -23.42
C GLY A 290 -4.86 9.05 -23.06
N LYS A 291 -3.98 8.43 -23.82
CA LYS A 291 -2.56 8.24 -23.47
C LYS A 291 -1.78 9.54 -23.20
N ASP A 292 -2.16 10.63 -23.86
CA ASP A 292 -1.49 11.93 -23.73
C ASP A 292 -2.19 12.88 -22.73
N GLU A 293 -3.26 12.43 -22.06
CA GLU A 293 -4.07 13.27 -21.16
C GLU A 293 -3.24 13.91 -20.06
N TRP A 294 -2.34 13.15 -19.43
CA TRP A 294 -1.47 13.64 -18.35
C TRP A 294 -0.42 14.65 -18.79
N ILE A 295 -0.24 14.83 -20.13
CA ILE A 295 0.64 15.82 -20.75
C ILE A 295 -0.14 17.05 -21.19
N THR A 296 -1.36 16.85 -21.73
CA THR A 296 -2.11 17.87 -22.47
C THR A 296 -3.21 18.53 -21.67
N ASP A 297 -3.79 17.83 -20.70
CA ASP A 297 -4.89 18.34 -19.90
C ASP A 297 -4.35 19.03 -18.62
N GLU A 298 -5.16 19.94 -18.10
CA GLU A 298 -4.83 20.70 -16.90
C GLU A 298 -5.81 20.36 -15.77
N TYR A 299 -5.34 20.55 -14.53
CA TYR A 299 -6.12 20.41 -13.31
C TYR A 299 -6.75 19.03 -13.16
N ILE A 300 -6.00 17.98 -13.57
CA ILE A 300 -6.49 16.60 -13.51
C ILE A 300 -6.73 16.19 -12.05
N LEU A 301 -5.79 16.49 -11.14
CA LEU A 301 -5.92 16.12 -9.73
C LEU A 301 -7.07 16.86 -9.04
N GLU A 302 -7.26 18.15 -9.32
CA GLU A 302 -8.38 18.93 -8.83
C GLU A 302 -9.72 18.34 -9.32
N ARG A 303 -9.83 18.06 -10.62
CA ARG A 303 -11.04 17.46 -11.23
C ARG A 303 -11.33 16.09 -10.63
N GLN A 304 -10.31 15.26 -10.38
CA GLN A 304 -10.46 13.97 -9.72
C GLN A 304 -10.97 14.11 -8.28
N PHE A 305 -10.45 15.07 -7.54
CA PHE A 305 -10.94 15.40 -6.20
C PHE A 305 -12.40 15.83 -6.22
N LEU A 306 -12.75 16.79 -7.08
CA LEU A 306 -14.12 17.31 -7.18
C LEU A 306 -15.14 16.22 -7.58
N ALA A 307 -14.76 15.34 -8.52
CA ALA A 307 -15.61 14.20 -8.88
C ALA A 307 -15.73 13.16 -7.74
N SER A 308 -14.72 13.05 -6.90
CA SER A 308 -14.71 12.08 -5.81
C SER A 308 -15.49 12.53 -4.58
N ARG A 309 -15.41 13.83 -4.21
CA ARG A 309 -16.01 14.34 -2.97
C ARG A 309 -17.55 14.28 -2.93
N GLU A 310 -18.18 14.16 -4.09
CA GLU A 310 -19.63 14.06 -4.22
C GLU A 310 -20.17 12.62 -4.08
N LEU A 311 -19.28 11.64 -3.91
CA LEU A 311 -19.66 10.23 -3.81
C LEU A 311 -20.25 9.90 -2.43
N ALA A 312 -21.27 9.04 -2.39
CA ALA A 312 -21.99 8.69 -1.17
C ALA A 312 -21.11 7.99 -0.11
N SER A 313 -20.08 7.26 -0.53
CA SER A 313 -19.13 6.55 0.36
C SER A 313 -17.82 7.30 0.53
N TYR A 314 -17.73 8.56 0.09
CA TYR A 314 -16.50 9.34 0.13
C TYR A 314 -15.93 9.42 1.55
N GLY A 315 -14.73 8.85 1.74
CA GLY A 315 -13.94 8.92 2.97
C GLY A 315 -12.68 9.78 2.83
N GLY A 316 -12.41 10.26 1.61
CA GLY A 316 -11.23 11.09 1.32
C GLY A 316 -10.55 10.73 0.00
N ILE A 317 -9.44 11.42 -0.27
CA ILE A 317 -8.50 11.05 -1.33
C ILE A 317 -7.14 10.71 -0.73
N GLY A 318 -6.39 9.84 -1.39
CA GLY A 318 -4.98 9.61 -1.12
C GLY A 318 -4.14 9.93 -2.34
N ILE A 319 -2.98 10.56 -2.14
CA ILE A 319 -2.08 10.98 -3.21
C ILE A 319 -0.83 10.10 -3.21
N TYR A 320 -0.58 9.37 -4.29
CA TYR A 320 0.66 8.65 -4.55
C TYR A 320 1.55 9.52 -5.45
N SER A 321 2.69 10.02 -4.98
CA SER A 321 3.31 9.81 -3.69
C SER A 321 4.01 11.09 -3.23
N TYR A 322 4.56 11.09 -2.01
CA TYR A 322 5.37 12.19 -1.50
C TYR A 322 6.46 12.62 -2.49
N GLY A 323 7.24 11.65 -2.98
CA GLY A 323 8.32 11.93 -3.92
C GLY A 323 7.87 12.57 -5.22
N SER A 324 6.73 12.15 -5.78
CA SER A 324 6.21 12.72 -7.03
C SER A 324 5.58 14.11 -6.84
N VAL A 325 5.24 14.50 -5.61
CA VAL A 325 4.75 15.84 -5.28
C VAL A 325 5.91 16.78 -4.92
N PHE A 326 6.72 16.41 -3.93
CA PHE A 326 7.69 17.32 -3.31
C PHE A 326 9.11 17.19 -3.88
N ASN A 327 9.43 16.05 -4.53
CA ASN A 327 10.72 15.78 -5.17
C ASN A 327 10.56 15.52 -6.68
N ALA A 328 9.55 16.13 -7.31
CA ALA A 328 9.29 15.98 -8.73
C ALA A 328 10.51 16.33 -9.59
N ASP A 329 10.71 15.56 -10.67
CA ASP A 329 11.78 15.83 -11.64
C ASP A 329 11.67 17.27 -12.16
N TYR A 330 12.81 17.88 -12.41
CA TYR A 330 12.88 19.27 -12.89
C TYR A 330 12.02 19.52 -14.13
N SER A 331 11.96 18.54 -15.04
CA SER A 331 11.21 18.64 -16.30
C SER A 331 9.69 18.76 -16.13
N VAL A 332 9.13 18.26 -15.03
CA VAL A 332 7.68 18.27 -14.75
C VAL A 332 7.31 19.09 -13.51
N ARG A 333 8.28 19.63 -12.80
CA ARG A 333 8.07 20.31 -11.51
C ARG A 333 7.02 21.41 -11.57
N SER A 334 7.13 22.33 -12.52
CA SER A 334 6.16 23.44 -12.67
C SER A 334 4.74 22.97 -12.97
N LEU A 335 4.60 21.84 -13.69
CA LEU A 335 3.29 21.21 -13.92
C LEU A 335 2.75 20.64 -12.61
N VAL A 336 3.57 19.89 -11.86
CA VAL A 336 3.18 19.31 -10.57
C VAL A 336 2.79 20.40 -9.58
N GLU A 337 3.57 21.47 -9.44
CA GLU A 337 3.27 22.60 -8.55
C GLU A 337 1.89 23.19 -8.90
N ARG A 338 1.60 23.47 -10.18
CA ARG A 338 0.31 24.01 -10.63
C ARG A 338 -0.85 23.06 -10.28
N GLU A 339 -0.73 21.76 -10.55
CA GLU A 339 -1.74 20.75 -10.25
C GLU A 339 -2.02 20.63 -8.74
N ILE A 340 -0.96 20.68 -7.94
CA ILE A 340 -1.05 20.61 -6.48
C ILE A 340 -1.65 21.88 -5.88
N ASP A 341 -1.32 23.07 -6.41
CA ASP A 341 -1.90 24.34 -5.96
C ASP A 341 -3.42 24.40 -6.27
N ALA A 342 -3.84 23.92 -7.45
CA ALA A 342 -5.24 23.80 -7.81
C ALA A 342 -5.98 22.82 -6.89
N LEU A 343 -5.42 21.62 -6.68
CA LEU A 343 -5.97 20.63 -5.76
C LEU A 343 -6.10 21.19 -4.34
N LYS A 344 -5.05 21.84 -3.81
CA LYS A 344 -5.06 22.47 -2.50
C LYS A 344 -6.15 23.54 -2.39
N SER A 345 -6.32 24.35 -3.42
CA SER A 345 -7.37 25.38 -3.46
C SER A 345 -8.78 24.77 -3.42
N ALA A 346 -8.98 23.63 -4.07
CA ALA A 346 -10.27 22.93 -4.09
C ALA A 346 -10.59 22.21 -2.77
N MET A 347 -9.55 21.82 -2.00
CA MET A 347 -9.71 21.18 -0.68
C MET A 347 -10.08 22.15 0.44
N ASN A 348 -9.78 23.44 0.28
CA ASN A 348 -10.13 24.52 1.24
C ASN A 348 -11.52 25.10 0.96
#